data_acaa6a25f0f480753e9078dfb73c7cbc
#
_entry.id   acaa6a25f0f480753e9078dfb73c7cbc
#
_cell.length_a   1.000
_cell.length_b   1.000
_cell.length_c   1.000
_cell.angle_alpha   90.00
_cell.angle_beta   90.00
_cell.angle_gamma   90.00
#
_symmetry.space_group_name_H-M   'P 1'
#
loop_
_entity.id
_entity.type
_entity.pdbx_description
1 polymer ?
#
loop_
_entity_poly.entity_id
_entity_poly.type
_entity_poly.pdbx_seq_one_letter_code
_entity_poly.pdbx_strand_id
1 'polypeptide(L)'
;MERKVGTLSTKANQPTEATLGWTYLLPPNLIPSSTPQLQTNKQTNLTPQTKPSFITKQFIIPFPMSHTPPQTLDSEEAPAAAATATQTPDSHSSTLLHLSFNQDSGCFAAATDHGFRIYNCDPFREIFRRDFGPGGGIALVHMLFRCNILAFVGGGGSDPRYPPNKVMIWDDHQSRCIGELSFRSEVKGVRLRRDRIVVVLAHKIFVYNFADLKVLHQIETIANPKGLCDLSHVSATMVLVCPGLQKGQVRVEHYASKKTKFITAHDSRIACFALTHDGRLLATASSKGTLVRLFNTLDGSLLQEVRRGADRAEIYSLAFSPTAQWLAVSSDKGTVHVFNLKVDSGLLGLDRSHSTSEANPANPSAVSSLSFIKGVLPKYFSSEWSVAQFRLQEGLQYIVAFGHQKNTVVILGMDGSFYRCQFDSATGGEMTQLEYYNFLKPEETF
;
A
#
# COMPACT_ATOMS: atom_id res chain seq x y z
N MET A 1 -25.73 -65.40 -9.68
CA MET A 1 -25.91 -63.99 -10.12
C MET A 1 -25.02 -63.11 -9.26
N GLU A 2 -23.78 -62.94 -9.73
CA GLU A 2 -22.77 -62.13 -9.07
C GLU A 2 -22.85 -60.70 -9.58
N ARG A 3 -22.95 -59.72 -8.67
CA ARG A 3 -22.82 -58.31 -9.00
C ARG A 3 -21.37 -57.87 -8.76
N LYS A 4 -20.68 -57.53 -9.84
CA LYS A 4 -19.39 -56.88 -9.83
C LYS A 4 -19.51 -55.45 -9.25
N VAL A 5 -18.74 -55.16 -8.21
CA VAL A 5 -18.52 -53.83 -7.68
C VAL A 5 -17.38 -53.20 -8.47
N GLY A 6 -17.68 -52.10 -9.17
CA GLY A 6 -16.67 -51.32 -9.89
C GLY A 6 -16.00 -50.35 -8.94
N THR A 7 -14.68 -50.46 -8.80
CA THR A 7 -13.82 -49.53 -8.10
C THR A 7 -13.61 -48.29 -8.95
N LEU A 8 -14.08 -47.12 -8.49
CA LEU A 8 -13.80 -45.81 -9.04
C LEU A 8 -12.38 -45.37 -8.55
N SER A 9 -11.44 -45.40 -9.48
CA SER A 9 -10.11 -44.80 -9.27
C SER A 9 -10.21 -43.29 -9.32
N THR A 10 -10.08 -42.63 -8.17
CA THR A 10 -9.88 -41.18 -8.09
C THR A 10 -8.44 -40.83 -8.47
N LYS A 11 -8.27 -40.36 -9.72
CA LYS A 11 -7.02 -39.70 -10.15
C LYS A 11 -6.92 -38.39 -9.39
N ALA A 12 -5.93 -38.30 -8.48
CA ALA A 12 -5.50 -37.05 -7.88
C ALA A 12 -4.95 -36.12 -8.97
N ASN A 13 -5.60 -34.97 -9.15
CA ASN A 13 -5.12 -33.90 -10.01
C ASN A 13 -3.86 -33.29 -9.39
N GLN A 14 -2.73 -33.53 -10.02
CA GLN A 14 -1.50 -32.79 -9.75
C GLN A 14 -1.70 -31.30 -10.09
N PRO A 15 -1.11 -30.37 -9.31
CA PRO A 15 -1.18 -28.95 -9.61
C PRO A 15 -0.37 -28.69 -10.89
N THR A 16 -1.04 -28.14 -11.90
CA THR A 16 -0.44 -27.73 -13.18
C THR A 16 0.54 -26.58 -12.93
N GLU A 17 1.79 -26.82 -13.27
CA GLU A 17 2.90 -25.86 -13.22
C GLU A 17 2.56 -24.60 -14.03
N ALA A 18 2.83 -23.43 -13.42
CA ALA A 18 2.85 -22.15 -14.12
C ALA A 18 4.04 -22.17 -15.09
N THR A 19 3.78 -21.97 -16.38
CA THR A 19 4.83 -21.92 -17.40
C THR A 19 5.63 -20.65 -17.18
N LEU A 20 6.87 -20.82 -16.73
CA LEU A 20 7.85 -19.75 -16.47
C LEU A 20 8.71 -19.57 -17.70
N GLY A 21 8.54 -18.46 -18.41
CA GLY A 21 9.52 -18.01 -19.40
C GLY A 21 10.57 -17.14 -18.70
N TRP A 22 11.81 -17.60 -18.69
CA TRP A 22 12.90 -16.98 -17.94
C TRP A 22 13.91 -16.31 -18.85
N THR A 23 14.22 -15.06 -18.56
CA THR A 23 15.50 -14.45 -18.93
C THR A 23 16.04 -13.74 -17.69
N TYR A 24 17.00 -14.38 -17.01
CA TYR A 24 17.62 -13.82 -15.80
C TYR A 24 18.72 -12.84 -16.16
N LEU A 25 18.68 -11.66 -15.59
CA LEU A 25 19.84 -10.80 -15.32
C LEU A 25 19.55 -9.96 -14.09
N LEU A 26 19.89 -10.47 -12.90
CA LEU A 26 19.99 -9.65 -11.69
C LEU A 26 21.34 -8.92 -11.70
N PRO A 27 21.41 -7.67 -11.25
CA PRO A 27 22.69 -6.99 -11.10
C PRO A 27 23.55 -7.68 -10.03
N PRO A 28 24.89 -7.73 -10.21
CA PRO A 28 25.81 -8.54 -9.39
C PRO A 28 25.90 -8.15 -7.90
N ASN A 29 25.23 -7.10 -7.47
CA ASN A 29 25.33 -6.57 -6.10
C ASN A 29 24.27 -7.10 -5.12
N LEU A 30 23.46 -8.09 -5.49
CA LEU A 30 22.45 -8.70 -4.63
C LEU A 30 22.76 -10.15 -4.20
N ILE A 31 23.97 -10.64 -4.47
CA ILE A 31 24.39 -11.98 -4.05
C ILE A 31 25.19 -11.87 -2.74
N PRO A 32 24.74 -12.38 -1.61
CA PRO A 32 25.59 -12.53 -0.44
C PRO A 32 26.56 -13.71 -0.66
N SER A 33 27.86 -13.40 -0.73
CA SER A 33 28.92 -14.40 -0.70
C SER A 33 29.06 -14.96 0.70
N SER A 34 28.65 -16.21 0.92
CA SER A 34 29.16 -17.04 2.01
C SER A 34 28.91 -18.51 1.73
N THR A 35 29.94 -19.18 1.27
CA THR A 35 30.11 -20.63 1.38
C THR A 35 30.92 -20.90 2.65
N PRO A 36 30.49 -21.75 3.58
CA PRO A 36 31.33 -22.12 4.72
C PRO A 36 32.26 -23.28 4.32
N GLN A 37 33.58 -23.05 4.37
CA GLN A 37 34.55 -24.12 4.46
C GLN A 37 34.73 -24.51 5.93
N LEU A 38 34.59 -25.80 6.19
CA LEU A 38 35.01 -26.46 7.45
C LEU A 38 36.53 -26.40 7.60
N GLN A 39 37.02 -25.84 8.69
CA GLN A 39 38.30 -26.22 9.27
C GLN A 39 38.26 -26.19 10.78
N THR A 40 38.86 -27.24 11.35
CA THR A 40 38.88 -27.66 12.75
C THR A 40 39.92 -26.91 13.58
N ASN A 41 39.51 -26.70 14.88
CA ASN A 41 40.33 -26.63 16.10
C ASN A 41 41.45 -25.62 16.31
N LYS A 42 41.32 -24.70 17.25
CA LYS A 42 42.04 -24.75 18.55
C LYS A 42 41.56 -23.66 19.50
N GLN A 43 41.37 -24.06 20.75
CA GLN A 43 41.08 -23.20 21.92
C GLN A 43 42.22 -22.22 22.21
N THR A 44 41.87 -20.97 22.53
CA THR A 44 42.55 -20.17 23.60
C THR A 44 41.60 -19.08 24.11
N ASN A 45 41.58 -18.93 25.41
CA ASN A 45 40.85 -17.95 26.23
C ASN A 45 41.21 -16.51 25.87
N LEU A 46 40.22 -15.56 25.96
CA LEU A 46 40.38 -14.28 26.67
C LEU A 46 39.16 -13.36 26.43
N THR A 47 38.56 -13.00 27.56
CA THR A 47 37.80 -11.77 27.99
C THR A 47 36.93 -10.95 27.03
N PRO A 48 35.84 -10.34 27.54
CA PRO A 48 34.73 -9.79 26.77
C PRO A 48 35.00 -8.33 26.34
N GLN A 49 34.81 -8.04 25.07
CA GLN A 49 34.74 -6.66 24.59
C GLN A 49 33.50 -6.44 23.70
N THR A 50 32.72 -5.47 24.16
CA THR A 50 31.90 -4.50 23.43
C THR A 50 31.11 -4.94 22.20
N LYS A 51 29.80 -4.75 22.30
CA LYS A 51 28.78 -4.82 21.25
C LYS A 51 29.15 -3.96 20.03
N PRO A 52 29.02 -4.46 18.80
CA PRO A 52 29.01 -3.61 17.62
C PRO A 52 27.64 -2.99 17.44
N SER A 53 27.57 -1.66 17.41
CA SER A 53 26.45 -0.87 16.96
C SER A 53 26.19 -1.15 15.47
N PHE A 54 24.99 -1.62 15.14
CA PHE A 54 24.54 -1.70 13.77
C PHE A 54 24.32 -0.30 13.20
N ILE A 55 25.27 0.19 12.43
CA ILE A 55 25.11 1.38 11.59
C ILE A 55 24.25 0.96 10.41
N THR A 56 23.00 1.37 10.42
CA THR A 56 22.12 1.33 9.24
C THR A 56 22.66 2.31 8.21
N LYS A 57 23.45 1.84 7.26
CA LYS A 57 23.82 2.66 6.08
C LYS A 57 22.54 2.91 5.27
N GLN A 58 21.99 4.10 5.41
CA GLN A 58 21.05 4.66 4.45
C GLN A 58 21.80 4.88 3.14
N PHE A 59 21.49 4.08 2.13
CA PHE A 59 21.91 4.36 0.76
C PHE A 59 21.05 5.51 0.22
N ILE A 60 21.46 6.74 0.48
CA ILE A 60 21.00 7.90 -0.28
C ILE A 60 21.92 7.94 -1.50
N ILE A 61 21.38 7.56 -2.65
CA ILE A 61 22.07 7.75 -3.93
C ILE A 61 21.78 9.18 -4.36
N PRO A 62 22.79 10.07 -4.46
CA PRO A 62 22.60 11.41 -5.01
C PRO A 62 22.37 11.29 -6.52
N PHE A 63 21.28 11.87 -7.01
CA PHE A 63 21.07 12.04 -8.45
C PHE A 63 22.08 13.06 -9.01
N PRO A 64 22.81 12.75 -10.08
CA PRO A 64 23.62 13.75 -10.75
C PRO A 64 22.75 14.76 -11.48
N MET A 65 22.88 16.02 -11.13
CA MET A 65 22.36 17.15 -11.89
C MET A 65 23.23 17.30 -13.14
N SER A 66 22.71 16.94 -14.30
CA SER A 66 23.34 17.31 -15.58
C SER A 66 22.84 18.69 -15.99
N HIS A 67 23.66 19.71 -15.77
CA HIS A 67 23.53 21.02 -16.43
C HIS A 67 24.20 20.94 -17.80
N THR A 68 23.41 21.01 -18.85
CA THR A 68 23.91 21.31 -20.20
C THR A 68 23.48 22.75 -20.53
N PRO A 69 24.43 23.68 -20.81
CA PRO A 69 24.06 25.03 -21.21
C PRO A 69 23.55 25.06 -22.67
N PRO A 70 22.69 26.00 -23.03
CA PRO A 70 22.17 26.12 -24.39
C PRO A 70 23.25 26.66 -25.32
N GLN A 71 23.44 25.97 -26.45
CA GLN A 71 24.22 26.52 -27.58
C GLN A 71 23.33 27.44 -28.41
N THR A 72 23.76 28.68 -28.53
CA THR A 72 23.29 29.66 -29.51
C THR A 72 23.79 29.26 -30.90
N LEU A 73 22.91 29.20 -31.88
CA LEU A 73 23.24 29.22 -33.29
C LEU A 73 22.43 30.33 -33.99
N ASP A 74 23.17 31.05 -34.80
CA ASP A 74 22.80 32.27 -35.46
C ASP A 74 21.71 32.10 -36.53
N SER A 75 21.06 33.24 -36.76
CA SER A 75 20.00 33.53 -37.73
C SER A 75 20.45 33.43 -39.18
N GLU A 76 19.61 32.83 -40.04
CA GLU A 76 19.48 33.23 -41.45
C GLU A 76 18.01 33.28 -41.89
N GLU A 77 17.71 34.28 -42.72
CA GLU A 77 16.44 34.82 -43.11
C GLU A 77 15.80 34.11 -44.32
N ALA A 78 14.48 33.89 -44.23
CA ALA A 78 13.38 33.99 -45.23
C ALA A 78 13.33 33.03 -46.45
N PRO A 79 12.16 32.79 -47.10
CA PRO A 79 10.96 33.64 -47.17
C PRO A 79 9.59 32.90 -46.95
N ALA A 80 8.58 33.69 -46.77
CA ALA A 80 7.17 33.36 -46.56
C ALA A 80 6.53 32.48 -47.65
N ALA A 81 5.81 31.45 -47.23
CA ALA A 81 4.76 30.77 -47.97
C ALA A 81 3.59 30.41 -47.09
N ALA A 82 2.45 30.86 -47.48
CA ALA A 82 1.06 30.56 -47.15
C ALA A 82 0.75 29.66 -45.93
N ALA A 83 0.05 30.28 -44.99
CA ALA A 83 -0.61 29.65 -43.86
C ALA A 83 -1.69 28.65 -44.30
N THR A 84 -1.40 27.37 -44.16
CA THR A 84 -2.43 26.35 -44.00
C THR A 84 -2.54 26.13 -42.48
N ALA A 85 -3.71 26.46 -41.92
CA ALA A 85 -4.00 26.22 -40.50
C ALA A 85 -3.89 24.72 -40.20
N THR A 86 -2.72 24.30 -39.71
CA THR A 86 -2.54 22.99 -39.13
C THR A 86 -3.23 23.04 -37.78
N GLN A 87 -4.33 22.32 -37.65
CA GLN A 87 -4.95 22.03 -36.36
C GLN A 87 -3.87 21.41 -35.47
N THR A 88 -3.54 22.10 -34.40
CA THR A 88 -2.74 21.53 -33.32
C THR A 88 -3.43 20.24 -32.85
N PRO A 89 -2.71 19.09 -32.74
CA PRO A 89 -3.32 17.89 -32.22
C PRO A 89 -3.78 18.20 -30.79
N ASP A 90 -5.07 18.00 -30.55
CA ASP A 90 -5.67 18.04 -29.22
C ASP A 90 -4.74 17.32 -28.25
N SER A 91 -4.32 18.01 -27.19
CA SER A 91 -3.57 17.43 -26.10
C SER A 91 -4.48 16.40 -25.44
N HIS A 92 -4.41 15.14 -25.88
CA HIS A 92 -5.13 14.04 -25.25
C HIS A 92 -4.74 14.01 -23.77
N SER A 93 -5.67 14.43 -22.90
CA SER A 93 -5.48 14.35 -21.46
C SER A 93 -5.33 12.87 -21.09
N SER A 94 -4.17 12.51 -20.52
CA SER A 94 -3.91 11.14 -20.08
C SER A 94 -4.97 10.70 -19.08
N THR A 95 -5.59 9.54 -19.30
CA THR A 95 -6.57 8.96 -18.39
C THR A 95 -5.84 8.22 -17.26
N LEU A 96 -6.14 8.58 -16.01
CA LEU A 96 -5.59 7.92 -14.83
C LEU A 96 -6.31 6.59 -14.57
N LEU A 97 -5.55 5.51 -14.46
CA LEU A 97 -6.07 4.15 -14.25
C LEU A 97 -5.84 3.62 -12.84
N HIS A 98 -4.74 4.03 -12.18
CA HIS A 98 -4.41 3.55 -10.84
C HIS A 98 -3.51 4.53 -10.09
N LEU A 99 -3.69 4.59 -8.78
CA LEU A 99 -2.84 5.32 -7.84
C LEU A 99 -2.36 4.41 -6.72
N SER A 100 -1.10 4.55 -6.32
CA SER A 100 -0.57 3.87 -5.16
C SER A 100 0.52 4.68 -4.47
N PHE A 101 0.45 4.77 -3.14
CA PHE A 101 1.59 5.24 -2.36
C PHE A 101 2.68 4.17 -2.30
N ASN A 102 3.92 4.60 -2.15
CA ASN A 102 5.00 3.71 -1.76
C ASN A 102 4.90 3.36 -0.25
N GLN A 103 5.75 2.48 0.25
CA GLN A 103 5.61 1.90 1.58
C GLN A 103 5.82 2.90 2.73
N ASP A 104 6.52 4.02 2.49
CA ASP A 104 6.72 5.10 3.47
C ASP A 104 5.81 6.32 3.24
N SER A 105 4.89 6.23 2.26
CA SER A 105 3.95 7.28 1.86
C SER A 105 4.61 8.62 1.44
N GLY A 106 5.91 8.60 1.19
CA GLY A 106 6.63 9.80 0.78
C GLY A 106 6.69 10.01 -0.74
N CYS A 107 6.25 8.98 -1.50
CA CYS A 107 6.10 9.04 -2.95
C CYS A 107 4.80 8.33 -3.35
N PHE A 108 4.33 8.63 -4.56
CA PHE A 108 3.25 7.86 -5.17
C PHE A 108 3.52 7.60 -6.65
N ALA A 109 2.90 6.54 -7.14
CA ALA A 109 2.88 6.16 -8.53
C ALA A 109 1.48 6.35 -9.12
N ALA A 110 1.41 6.95 -10.30
CA ALA A 110 0.20 7.15 -11.09
C ALA A 110 0.32 6.36 -12.39
N ALA A 111 -0.55 5.39 -12.61
CA ALA A 111 -0.64 4.63 -13.85
C ALA A 111 -1.67 5.26 -14.78
N THR A 112 -1.31 5.37 -16.05
CA THR A 112 -2.14 5.99 -17.09
C THR A 112 -2.37 5.05 -18.28
N ASP A 113 -3.22 5.46 -19.18
CA ASP A 113 -3.50 4.79 -20.45
C ASP A 113 -2.30 4.73 -21.42
N HIS A 114 -1.20 5.46 -21.11
CA HIS A 114 0.02 5.49 -21.92
C HIS A 114 1.26 5.02 -21.19
N GLY A 115 1.20 4.85 -19.86
CA GLY A 115 2.36 4.47 -19.06
C GLY A 115 2.19 4.76 -17.58
N PHE A 116 3.24 5.28 -16.94
CA PHE A 116 3.16 5.65 -15.52
C PHE A 116 4.03 6.87 -15.19
N ARG A 117 3.70 7.53 -14.07
CA ARG A 117 4.41 8.69 -13.54
C ARG A 117 4.69 8.47 -12.06
N ILE A 118 5.83 8.95 -11.58
CA ILE A 118 6.25 8.86 -10.18
C ILE A 118 6.44 10.26 -9.62
N TYR A 119 5.84 10.49 -8.45
CA TYR A 119 5.84 11.79 -7.76
C TYR A 119 6.40 11.67 -6.35
N ASN A 120 7.10 12.71 -5.89
CA ASN A 120 7.43 12.94 -4.49
C ASN A 120 6.29 13.72 -3.83
N CYS A 121 5.91 13.35 -2.59
CA CYS A 121 4.82 14.02 -1.90
C CYS A 121 5.25 15.32 -1.20
N ASP A 122 6.49 15.42 -0.71
CA ASP A 122 6.99 16.57 0.05
C ASP A 122 8.51 16.78 -0.19
N PRO A 123 8.93 17.86 -0.89
CA PRO A 123 8.08 18.77 -1.65
C PRO A 123 7.38 18.05 -2.82
N PHE A 124 6.18 18.50 -3.19
CA PHE A 124 5.46 17.94 -4.33
C PHE A 124 6.24 18.21 -5.61
N ARG A 125 6.55 17.14 -6.37
CA ARG A 125 7.18 17.23 -7.70
C ARG A 125 7.10 15.90 -8.43
N GLU A 126 7.03 15.93 -9.75
CA GLU A 126 7.27 14.76 -10.57
C GLU A 126 8.75 14.37 -10.50
N ILE A 127 9.03 13.08 -10.27
CA ILE A 127 10.41 12.56 -10.25
C ILE A 127 10.79 12.07 -11.65
N PHE A 128 9.94 11.24 -12.24
CA PHE A 128 10.08 10.76 -13.62
C PHE A 128 8.78 10.19 -14.14
N ARG A 129 8.70 10.02 -15.46
CA ARG A 129 7.61 9.34 -16.16
C ARG A 129 8.16 8.36 -17.20
N ARG A 130 7.34 7.36 -17.53
CA ARG A 130 7.58 6.44 -18.63
C ARG A 130 6.33 6.38 -19.47
N ASP A 131 6.49 6.75 -20.73
CA ASP A 131 5.45 6.68 -21.74
C ASP A 131 5.79 5.53 -22.69
N PHE A 132 4.85 4.61 -22.83
CA PHE A 132 5.01 3.43 -23.67
C PHE A 132 4.26 3.55 -25.00
N GLY A 133 3.64 4.71 -25.26
CA GLY A 133 2.86 5.01 -26.46
C GLY A 133 1.53 4.26 -26.53
N PRO A 134 0.93 4.18 -27.71
CA PRO A 134 -0.34 3.48 -27.92
C PRO A 134 -0.27 2.02 -27.47
N GLY A 135 -1.30 1.56 -26.75
CA GLY A 135 -1.31 0.23 -26.13
C GLY A 135 -0.44 0.07 -24.89
N GLY A 136 0.28 1.12 -24.48
CA GLY A 136 1.15 1.12 -23.31
C GLY A 136 0.47 1.36 -21.97
N GLY A 137 -0.86 1.27 -21.91
CA GLY A 137 -1.65 1.50 -20.70
C GLY A 137 -1.28 0.56 -19.55
N ILE A 138 -1.20 1.13 -18.35
CA ILE A 138 -0.83 0.43 -17.11
C ILE A 138 -2.02 0.43 -16.17
N ALA A 139 -2.55 -0.77 -15.84
CA ALA A 139 -3.68 -0.92 -14.94
C ALA A 139 -3.30 -0.87 -13.46
N LEU A 140 -2.08 -1.30 -13.10
CA LEU A 140 -1.57 -1.29 -11.73
C LEU A 140 -0.08 -0.92 -11.76
N VAL A 141 0.35 -0.08 -10.82
CA VAL A 141 1.77 0.23 -10.60
C VAL A 141 2.06 0.31 -9.12
N HIS A 142 3.16 -0.28 -8.66
CA HIS A 142 3.62 -0.26 -7.29
C HIS A 142 5.13 -0.07 -7.21
N MET A 143 5.57 0.87 -6.39
CA MET A 143 6.98 1.13 -6.11
C MET A 143 7.52 0.16 -5.05
N LEU A 144 8.82 -0.13 -5.09
CA LEU A 144 9.55 -0.74 -4.00
C LEU A 144 10.29 0.35 -3.21
N PHE A 145 9.67 0.89 -2.18
CA PHE A 145 10.18 2.04 -1.42
C PHE A 145 10.55 3.22 -2.34
N ARG A 146 11.76 3.76 -2.20
CA ARG A 146 12.31 4.85 -3.02
C ARG A 146 13.49 4.37 -3.87
N CYS A 147 13.45 3.12 -4.31
CA CYS A 147 14.46 2.59 -5.22
C CYS A 147 13.95 2.59 -6.68
N ASN A 148 14.84 2.25 -7.59
CA ASN A 148 14.58 2.18 -9.04
C ASN A 148 13.71 0.99 -9.46
N ILE A 149 13.32 0.12 -8.53
CA ILE A 149 12.50 -1.07 -8.83
C ILE A 149 11.03 -0.78 -8.56
N LEU A 150 10.20 -1.12 -9.53
CA LEU A 150 8.74 -1.10 -9.41
C LEU A 150 8.13 -2.32 -10.12
N ALA A 151 6.90 -2.63 -9.79
CA ALA A 151 6.14 -3.64 -10.49
C ALA A 151 4.88 -3.01 -11.10
N PHE A 152 4.55 -3.42 -12.31
CA PHE A 152 3.32 -2.97 -12.95
C PHE A 152 2.62 -4.12 -13.68
N VAL A 153 1.34 -3.91 -13.94
CA VAL A 153 0.46 -4.79 -14.72
C VAL A 153 -0.12 -3.95 -15.83
N GLY A 154 -0.07 -4.47 -17.04
CA GLY A 154 -0.67 -3.78 -18.18
C GLY A 154 -2.20 -3.83 -18.14
N GLY A 155 -2.80 -2.94 -18.86
CA GLY A 155 -4.25 -2.85 -19.00
C GLY A 155 -4.65 -1.57 -19.74
N GLY A 156 -5.83 -1.58 -20.30
CA GLY A 156 -6.33 -0.47 -21.10
C GLY A 156 -6.03 -0.65 -22.60
N GLY A 157 -7.10 -0.65 -23.38
CA GLY A 157 -7.05 -0.80 -24.84
C GLY A 157 -7.28 -2.22 -25.35
N SER A 158 -7.57 -2.30 -26.64
CA SER A 158 -7.88 -3.55 -27.34
C SER A 158 -6.65 -4.43 -27.63
N ASP A 159 -5.46 -3.82 -27.64
CA ASP A 159 -4.18 -4.52 -27.90
C ASP A 159 -3.10 -3.99 -26.94
N PRO A 160 -3.11 -4.45 -25.68
CA PRO A 160 -2.19 -3.94 -24.68
C PRO A 160 -0.78 -4.49 -24.92
N ARG A 161 0.23 -3.61 -24.95
CA ARG A 161 1.64 -3.98 -24.99
C ARG A 161 2.05 -4.90 -23.83
N TYR A 162 1.44 -4.67 -22.67
CA TYR A 162 1.61 -5.49 -21.49
C TYR A 162 0.28 -6.12 -21.10
N PRO A 163 0.15 -7.44 -21.10
CA PRO A 163 -1.13 -8.10 -20.83
C PRO A 163 -1.52 -8.04 -19.34
N PRO A 164 -2.84 -8.05 -19.02
CA PRO A 164 -3.36 -7.88 -17.65
C PRO A 164 -3.12 -9.10 -16.75
N ASN A 165 -2.66 -10.21 -17.30
CA ASN A 165 -2.34 -11.42 -16.56
C ASN A 165 -0.83 -11.59 -16.29
N LYS A 166 -0.04 -10.52 -16.50
CA LYS A 166 1.39 -10.51 -16.22
C LYS A 166 1.77 -9.39 -15.27
N VAL A 167 2.65 -9.69 -14.31
CA VAL A 167 3.35 -8.68 -13.50
C VAL A 167 4.72 -8.45 -14.11
N MET A 168 4.99 -7.24 -14.53
CA MET A 168 6.28 -6.80 -15.04
C MET A 168 7.08 -6.20 -13.89
N ILE A 169 8.33 -6.65 -13.72
CA ILE A 169 9.28 -6.08 -12.77
C ILE A 169 10.19 -5.16 -13.56
N TRP A 170 10.10 -3.86 -13.29
CA TRP A 170 10.79 -2.80 -14.01
C TRP A 170 11.95 -2.25 -13.19
N ASP A 171 13.09 -2.10 -13.84
CA ASP A 171 14.24 -1.36 -13.32
C ASP A 171 14.34 -0.03 -14.07
N ASP A 172 14.05 1.06 -13.40
CA ASP A 172 14.03 2.38 -14.01
C ASP A 172 15.43 2.90 -14.35
N HIS A 173 16.45 2.50 -13.59
CA HIS A 173 17.84 2.83 -13.89
C HIS A 173 18.30 2.20 -15.21
N GLN A 174 17.88 0.95 -15.49
CA GLN A 174 18.16 0.28 -16.74
C GLN A 174 17.11 0.56 -17.84
N SER A 175 16.02 1.25 -17.50
CA SER A 175 14.88 1.55 -18.39
C SER A 175 14.32 0.31 -19.10
N ARG A 176 14.24 -0.83 -18.40
CA ARG A 176 13.73 -2.11 -18.95
C ARG A 176 13.09 -2.99 -17.90
N CYS A 177 12.26 -3.92 -18.37
CA CYS A 177 11.80 -5.04 -17.54
C CYS A 177 12.99 -5.99 -17.25
N ILE A 178 13.15 -6.33 -15.97
CA ILE A 178 14.16 -7.27 -15.46
C ILE A 178 13.57 -8.62 -15.07
N GLY A 179 12.24 -8.74 -15.06
CA GLY A 179 11.53 -9.99 -14.80
C GLY A 179 10.06 -9.89 -15.10
N GLU A 180 9.40 -11.02 -15.24
CA GLU A 180 7.96 -11.12 -15.38
C GLU A 180 7.39 -12.33 -14.63
N LEU A 181 6.18 -12.21 -14.14
CA LEU A 181 5.39 -13.30 -13.57
C LEU A 181 4.10 -13.42 -14.35
N SER A 182 3.87 -14.59 -14.96
CA SER A 182 2.71 -14.85 -15.81
C SER A 182 1.68 -15.73 -15.11
N PHE A 183 0.39 -15.40 -15.28
CA PHE A 183 -0.74 -16.10 -14.66
C PHE A 183 -1.78 -16.48 -15.71
N ARG A 184 -2.69 -17.43 -15.35
CA ARG A 184 -3.81 -17.83 -16.22
C ARG A 184 -4.97 -16.85 -16.18
N SER A 185 -5.04 -16.00 -15.16
CA SER A 185 -6.09 -15.00 -14.98
C SER A 185 -5.49 -13.63 -14.70
N GLU A 186 -6.30 -12.60 -14.85
CA GLU A 186 -5.90 -11.23 -14.59
C GLU A 186 -5.36 -11.04 -13.17
N VAL A 187 -4.32 -10.21 -13.05
CA VAL A 187 -3.78 -9.76 -11.79
C VAL A 187 -4.66 -8.62 -11.25
N LYS A 188 -5.10 -8.77 -10.01
CA LYS A 188 -5.97 -7.80 -9.33
C LYS A 188 -5.22 -6.90 -8.34
N GLY A 189 -3.99 -7.26 -7.99
CA GLY A 189 -3.15 -6.47 -7.10
C GLY A 189 -1.73 -7.01 -7.04
N VAL A 190 -0.80 -6.13 -6.72
CA VAL A 190 0.59 -6.46 -6.45
C VAL A 190 1.00 -5.78 -5.15
N ARG A 191 1.83 -6.43 -4.34
CA ARG A 191 2.48 -5.81 -3.19
C ARG A 191 3.96 -6.16 -3.21
N LEU A 192 4.78 -5.14 -3.03
CA LEU A 192 6.23 -5.27 -3.03
C LEU A 192 6.79 -5.10 -1.62
N ARG A 193 7.71 -5.98 -1.29
CA ARG A 193 8.56 -5.91 -0.12
C ARG A 193 9.99 -6.24 -0.57
N ARG A 194 11.02 -5.82 0.16
CA ARG A 194 12.43 -6.03 -0.23
C ARG A 194 12.80 -7.48 -0.49
N ASP A 195 12.12 -8.42 0.16
CA ASP A 195 12.38 -9.85 0.10
C ASP A 195 11.24 -10.66 -0.54
N ARG A 196 10.11 -10.03 -0.86
CA ARG A 196 8.90 -10.70 -1.37
C ARG A 196 8.19 -9.89 -2.44
N ILE A 197 7.58 -10.63 -3.37
CA ILE A 197 6.55 -10.11 -4.28
C ILE A 197 5.28 -10.88 -3.98
N VAL A 198 4.19 -10.17 -3.76
CA VAL A 198 2.87 -10.78 -3.55
C VAL A 198 1.97 -10.38 -4.71
N VAL A 199 1.42 -11.39 -5.40
CA VAL A 199 0.52 -11.19 -6.53
C VAL A 199 -0.86 -11.70 -6.16
N VAL A 200 -1.85 -10.85 -6.34
CA VAL A 200 -3.25 -11.11 -5.99
C VAL A 200 -4.06 -11.36 -7.25
N LEU A 201 -4.66 -12.53 -7.33
CA LEU A 201 -5.65 -12.88 -8.34
C LEU A 201 -7.06 -12.87 -7.73
N ALA A 202 -8.08 -13.10 -8.55
CA ALA A 202 -9.47 -13.07 -8.09
C ALA A 202 -9.80 -14.07 -6.96
N HIS A 203 -9.11 -15.22 -6.90
CA HIS A 203 -9.38 -16.28 -5.91
C HIS A 203 -8.12 -16.83 -5.24
N LYS A 204 -6.93 -16.35 -5.63
CA LYS A 204 -5.64 -16.83 -5.12
C LYS A 204 -4.66 -15.70 -4.93
N ILE A 205 -3.77 -15.87 -3.96
CA ILE A 205 -2.64 -14.99 -3.73
C ILE A 205 -1.37 -15.85 -3.79
N PHE A 206 -0.37 -15.35 -4.50
CA PHE A 206 0.93 -15.97 -4.62
C PHE A 206 1.97 -15.10 -3.93
N VAL A 207 2.80 -15.72 -3.11
CA VAL A 207 3.94 -15.08 -2.44
C VAL A 207 5.21 -15.64 -3.05
N TYR A 208 6.00 -14.77 -3.66
CA TYR A 208 7.26 -15.10 -4.29
C TYR A 208 8.43 -14.60 -3.45
N ASN A 209 9.54 -15.31 -3.50
CA ASN A 209 10.83 -14.76 -3.10
C ASN A 209 11.29 -13.75 -4.16
N PHE A 210 11.69 -12.55 -3.72
CA PHE A 210 12.07 -11.50 -4.66
C PHE A 210 13.37 -11.82 -5.41
N ALA A 211 14.32 -12.50 -4.76
CA ALA A 211 15.66 -12.73 -5.33
C ALA A 211 15.66 -13.72 -6.50
N ASP A 212 14.86 -14.80 -6.43
CA ASP A 212 14.88 -15.89 -7.41
C ASP A 212 13.50 -16.17 -8.02
N LEU A 213 12.50 -15.34 -7.67
CA LEU A 213 11.12 -15.43 -8.15
C LEU A 213 10.47 -16.80 -7.96
N LYS A 214 10.94 -17.59 -6.99
CA LYS A 214 10.29 -18.86 -6.65
C LYS A 214 9.06 -18.64 -5.82
N VAL A 215 8.02 -19.42 -6.09
CA VAL A 215 6.80 -19.44 -5.28
C VAL A 215 7.11 -20.01 -3.91
N LEU A 216 6.82 -19.25 -2.86
CA LEU A 216 6.98 -19.66 -1.48
C LEU A 216 5.67 -20.11 -0.84
N HIS A 217 4.56 -19.46 -1.19
CA HIS A 217 3.27 -19.73 -0.61
C HIS A 217 2.14 -19.38 -1.58
N GLN A 218 1.08 -20.19 -1.55
CA GLN A 218 -0.17 -19.95 -2.27
C GLN A 218 -1.32 -19.92 -1.27
N ILE A 219 -2.16 -18.91 -1.35
CA ILE A 219 -3.28 -18.70 -0.45
C ILE A 219 -4.57 -18.65 -1.28
N GLU A 220 -5.54 -19.45 -0.92
CA GLU A 220 -6.89 -19.36 -1.49
C GLU A 220 -7.73 -18.35 -0.70
N THR A 221 -8.54 -17.58 -1.42
CA THR A 221 -9.41 -16.55 -0.85
C THR A 221 -10.82 -16.67 -1.40
N ILE A 222 -11.80 -16.11 -0.70
CA ILE A 222 -13.08 -15.78 -1.33
C ILE A 222 -12.84 -14.83 -2.50
N ALA A 223 -13.81 -14.70 -3.43
CA ALA A 223 -13.71 -13.75 -4.55
C ALA A 223 -13.20 -12.37 -4.12
N ASN A 224 -12.04 -11.97 -4.66
CA ASN A 224 -11.29 -10.76 -4.33
C ASN A 224 -11.05 -9.88 -5.58
N PRO A 225 -12.11 -9.34 -6.20
CA PRO A 225 -11.99 -8.57 -7.45
C PRO A 225 -11.26 -7.23 -7.23
N LYS A 226 -11.24 -6.70 -6.00
CA LYS A 226 -10.54 -5.46 -5.63
C LYS A 226 -9.04 -5.67 -5.37
N GLY A 227 -8.53 -6.90 -5.44
CA GLY A 227 -7.11 -7.17 -5.17
C GLY A 227 -6.70 -6.86 -3.73
N LEU A 228 -7.60 -7.01 -2.77
CA LEU A 228 -7.33 -6.70 -1.36
C LEU A 228 -6.21 -7.60 -0.82
N CYS A 229 -5.12 -6.99 -0.46
CA CYS A 229 -3.98 -7.60 0.22
C CYS A 229 -3.12 -6.50 0.83
N ASP A 230 -2.57 -6.73 2.01
CA ASP A 230 -1.63 -5.81 2.64
C ASP A 230 -0.50 -6.57 3.34
N LEU A 231 0.65 -5.91 3.51
CA LEU A 231 1.89 -6.48 4.06
C LEU A 231 2.51 -5.57 5.11
N SER A 232 3.06 -6.17 6.16
CA SER A 232 3.98 -5.44 7.03
C SER A 232 5.32 -5.21 6.35
N HIS A 233 5.93 -4.03 6.59
CA HIS A 233 7.18 -3.62 5.94
C HIS A 233 8.43 -3.76 6.81
N VAL A 234 8.26 -4.01 8.11
CA VAL A 234 9.37 -4.27 9.04
C VAL A 234 10.00 -5.62 8.72
N SER A 235 11.32 -5.65 8.53
CA SER A 235 12.03 -6.80 7.97
C SER A 235 11.99 -8.06 8.83
N ALA A 236 11.93 -7.94 10.15
CA ALA A 236 11.98 -9.09 11.07
C ALA A 236 10.70 -9.94 11.09
N THR A 237 9.54 -9.34 10.80
CA THR A 237 8.23 -10.00 10.96
C THR A 237 7.35 -9.71 9.75
N MET A 238 7.32 -10.61 8.77
CA MET A 238 6.37 -10.49 7.68
C MET A 238 4.99 -10.94 8.18
N VAL A 239 4.02 -10.03 8.12
CA VAL A 239 2.59 -10.30 8.28
C VAL A 239 1.91 -9.97 6.96
N LEU A 240 1.09 -10.90 6.46
CA LEU A 240 0.25 -10.71 5.28
C LEU A 240 -1.20 -10.79 5.69
N VAL A 241 -2.01 -9.86 5.19
CA VAL A 241 -3.45 -9.84 5.41
C VAL A 241 -4.18 -9.91 4.08
N CYS A 242 -5.19 -10.78 3.98
CA CYS A 242 -6.03 -10.93 2.81
C CYS A 242 -7.46 -11.34 3.22
N PRO A 243 -8.45 -11.29 2.30
CA PRO A 243 -9.76 -11.86 2.56
C PRO A 243 -9.64 -13.36 2.89
N GLY A 244 -10.40 -13.83 3.88
CA GLY A 244 -10.52 -15.25 4.20
C GLY A 244 -11.38 -16.01 3.18
N LEU A 245 -11.82 -17.21 3.56
CA LEU A 245 -12.70 -18.03 2.73
C LEU A 245 -14.19 -17.72 2.94
N GLN A 246 -14.52 -16.99 4.01
CA GLN A 246 -15.89 -16.63 4.35
C GLN A 246 -16.13 -15.13 4.19
N LYS A 247 -17.40 -14.77 3.97
CA LYS A 247 -17.83 -13.37 3.89
C LYS A 247 -17.51 -12.64 5.21
N GLY A 248 -16.87 -11.47 5.13
CA GLY A 248 -16.51 -10.65 6.28
C GLY A 248 -15.31 -11.16 7.10
N GLN A 249 -14.71 -12.26 6.64
CA GLN A 249 -13.53 -12.85 7.28
C GLN A 249 -12.25 -12.30 6.65
N VAL A 250 -11.25 -12.04 7.50
CA VAL A 250 -9.88 -11.70 7.12
C VAL A 250 -8.96 -12.83 7.56
N ARG A 251 -8.02 -13.20 6.71
CA ARG A 251 -6.94 -14.13 7.00
C ARG A 251 -5.66 -13.33 7.24
N VAL A 252 -4.97 -13.64 8.33
CA VAL A 252 -3.69 -13.05 8.75
C VAL A 252 -2.65 -14.15 8.78
N GLU A 253 -1.58 -13.98 8.02
CA GLU A 253 -0.43 -14.89 7.97
C GLU A 253 0.77 -14.29 8.68
N HIS A 254 1.22 -14.92 9.75
CA HIS A 254 2.44 -14.57 10.47
C HIS A 254 3.59 -15.48 10.03
N TYR A 255 4.41 -15.03 9.10
CA TYR A 255 5.47 -15.86 8.50
C TYR A 255 6.59 -16.22 9.47
N ALA A 256 6.93 -15.33 10.41
CA ALA A 256 7.97 -15.62 11.40
C ALA A 256 7.58 -16.77 12.35
N SER A 257 6.33 -16.79 12.80
CA SER A 257 5.80 -17.84 13.69
C SER A 257 5.12 -19.00 12.94
N LYS A 258 4.98 -18.91 11.62
CA LYS A 258 4.25 -19.85 10.76
C LYS A 258 2.81 -20.11 11.25
N LYS A 259 2.15 -19.07 11.73
CA LYS A 259 0.78 -19.12 12.23
C LYS A 259 -0.18 -18.40 11.32
N THR A 260 -1.33 -19.00 11.09
CA THR A 260 -2.47 -18.40 10.39
C THR A 260 -3.56 -18.08 11.39
N LYS A 261 -4.10 -16.86 11.33
CA LYS A 261 -5.24 -16.40 12.11
C LYS A 261 -6.39 -16.02 11.18
N PHE A 262 -7.60 -16.45 11.50
CA PHE A 262 -8.82 -16.00 10.86
C PHE A 262 -9.60 -15.10 11.80
N ILE A 263 -9.99 -13.92 11.32
CA ILE A 263 -10.74 -12.91 12.06
C ILE A 263 -12.06 -12.69 11.35
N THR A 264 -13.21 -12.97 12.00
CA THR A 264 -14.53 -12.61 11.51
C THR A 264 -14.78 -11.14 11.84
N ALA A 265 -14.29 -10.26 10.95
CA ALA A 265 -14.26 -8.83 11.19
C ALA A 265 -15.64 -8.17 11.01
N HIS A 266 -16.44 -8.64 10.04
CA HIS A 266 -17.73 -8.03 9.70
C HIS A 266 -18.74 -9.07 9.20
N ASP A 267 -20.04 -8.76 9.29
CA ASP A 267 -21.12 -9.57 8.72
C ASP A 267 -21.25 -9.42 7.19
N SER A 268 -20.75 -8.28 6.66
CA SER A 268 -20.73 -7.99 5.23
C SER A 268 -19.34 -8.27 4.64
N ARG A 269 -19.23 -8.26 3.29
CA ARG A 269 -17.91 -8.40 2.63
C ARG A 269 -16.95 -7.32 3.07
N ILE A 270 -15.70 -7.66 3.20
CA ILE A 270 -14.62 -6.69 3.41
C ILE A 270 -14.53 -5.81 2.16
N ALA A 271 -14.50 -4.49 2.38
CA ALA A 271 -14.37 -3.49 1.33
C ALA A 271 -12.95 -2.93 1.24
N CYS A 272 -12.32 -2.75 2.39
CA CYS A 272 -10.98 -2.20 2.53
C CYS A 272 -10.35 -2.66 3.85
N PHE A 273 -9.04 -2.74 3.91
CA PHE A 273 -8.28 -2.89 5.14
C PHE A 273 -6.89 -2.27 5.00
N ALA A 274 -6.26 -2.00 6.12
CA ALA A 274 -4.89 -1.54 6.20
C ALA A 274 -4.18 -2.18 7.39
N LEU A 275 -2.88 -2.39 7.23
CA LEU A 275 -2.00 -2.98 8.24
C LEU A 275 -1.00 -1.91 8.70
N THR A 276 -0.64 -1.90 9.98
CA THR A 276 0.49 -1.08 10.45
C THR A 276 1.81 -1.59 9.88
N HIS A 277 2.81 -0.73 9.77
CA HIS A 277 4.12 -1.09 9.21
C HIS A 277 4.78 -2.29 9.91
N ASP A 278 4.55 -2.43 11.21
CA ASP A 278 5.03 -3.56 12.03
C ASP A 278 4.12 -4.80 11.95
N GLY A 279 2.93 -4.66 11.36
CA GLY A 279 1.95 -5.73 11.19
C GLY A 279 1.16 -6.09 12.45
N ARG A 280 1.21 -5.30 13.52
CA ARG A 280 0.52 -5.61 14.79
C ARG A 280 -0.94 -5.26 14.79
N LEU A 281 -1.33 -4.15 14.12
CA LEU A 281 -2.70 -3.67 14.07
C LEU A 281 -3.26 -3.79 12.66
N LEU A 282 -4.52 -4.18 12.59
CA LEU A 282 -5.29 -4.32 11.38
C LEU A 282 -6.56 -3.46 11.48
N ALA A 283 -6.73 -2.48 10.59
CA ALA A 283 -7.99 -1.77 10.42
C ALA A 283 -8.80 -2.40 9.28
N THR A 284 -10.09 -2.59 9.47
CA THR A 284 -11.00 -3.20 8.48
C THR A 284 -12.27 -2.41 8.33
N ALA A 285 -12.75 -2.30 7.08
CA ALA A 285 -14.05 -1.77 6.75
C ALA A 285 -14.83 -2.75 5.86
N SER A 286 -16.15 -2.79 6.02
CA SER A 286 -17.01 -3.64 5.21
C SER A 286 -17.73 -2.86 4.12
N SER A 287 -18.44 -3.56 3.24
CA SER A 287 -19.28 -2.96 2.20
C SER A 287 -20.48 -2.15 2.73
N LYS A 288 -20.73 -2.14 4.05
CA LYS A 288 -21.65 -1.19 4.69
C LYS A 288 -21.01 0.19 4.85
N GLY A 289 -19.71 0.24 5.15
CA GLY A 289 -18.92 1.47 5.23
C GLY A 289 -19.28 2.42 6.35
N THR A 290 -20.08 1.98 7.34
CA THR A 290 -20.48 2.82 8.49
C THR A 290 -19.48 2.77 9.63
N LEU A 291 -18.79 1.62 9.78
CA LEU A 291 -17.86 1.31 10.87
C LEU A 291 -16.52 0.88 10.32
N VAL A 292 -15.46 1.25 11.04
CA VAL A 292 -14.11 0.70 10.88
C VAL A 292 -13.73 0.02 12.20
N ARG A 293 -13.20 -1.19 12.12
CA ARG A 293 -12.80 -2.01 13.26
C ARG A 293 -11.31 -2.25 13.28
N LEU A 294 -10.71 -2.10 14.45
CA LEU A 294 -9.29 -2.35 14.69
C LEU A 294 -9.11 -3.66 15.43
N PHE A 295 -8.18 -4.47 14.95
CA PHE A 295 -7.85 -5.77 15.52
C PHE A 295 -6.36 -5.86 15.82
N ASN A 296 -6.03 -6.61 16.88
CA ASN A 296 -4.70 -7.15 17.09
C ASN A 296 -4.51 -8.33 16.12
N THR A 297 -3.46 -8.31 15.31
CA THR A 297 -3.22 -9.38 14.33
C THR A 297 -2.77 -10.68 14.97
N LEU A 298 -2.13 -10.62 16.16
CA LEU A 298 -1.55 -11.78 16.82
C LEU A 298 -2.61 -12.73 17.39
N ASP A 299 -3.58 -12.18 18.10
CA ASP A 299 -4.65 -12.95 18.76
C ASP A 299 -6.02 -12.78 18.10
N GLY A 300 -6.19 -11.77 17.24
CA GLY A 300 -7.43 -11.47 16.52
C GLY A 300 -8.46 -10.74 17.39
N SER A 301 -8.08 -10.22 18.55
CA SER A 301 -8.98 -9.45 19.43
C SER A 301 -9.38 -8.13 18.79
N LEU A 302 -10.65 -7.75 18.97
CA LEU A 302 -11.16 -6.43 18.61
C LEU A 302 -10.68 -5.41 19.66
N LEU A 303 -9.91 -4.43 19.23
CA LEU A 303 -9.34 -3.39 20.08
C LEU A 303 -10.24 -2.15 20.14
N GLN A 304 -10.74 -1.71 18.98
CA GLN A 304 -11.54 -0.48 18.88
C GLN A 304 -12.49 -0.56 17.67
N GLU A 305 -13.65 0.09 17.80
CA GLU A 305 -14.59 0.31 16.71
C GLU A 305 -14.84 1.83 16.60
N VAL A 306 -14.58 2.39 15.41
CA VAL A 306 -14.83 3.80 15.12
C VAL A 306 -15.91 3.93 14.05
N ARG A 307 -16.69 5.02 14.13
CA ARG A 307 -17.81 5.26 13.24
C ARG A 307 -17.49 6.33 12.20
N ARG A 308 -17.48 5.94 10.92
CA ARG A 308 -17.32 6.84 9.79
C ARG A 308 -18.58 7.71 9.59
N GLY A 309 -19.78 7.13 9.73
CA GLY A 309 -21.05 7.84 9.53
C GLY A 309 -22.25 6.94 9.80
N ALA A 310 -23.46 7.50 9.68
CA ALA A 310 -24.71 6.77 9.79
C ALA A 310 -25.05 6.02 8.50
N ASP A 311 -24.83 6.65 7.36
CA ASP A 311 -25.21 6.17 6.06
C ASP A 311 -24.20 5.20 5.47
N ARG A 312 -24.68 4.32 4.60
CA ARG A 312 -23.84 3.43 3.82
C ARG A 312 -22.85 4.21 2.95
N ALA A 313 -21.61 3.73 2.87
CA ALA A 313 -20.61 4.29 2.00
C ALA A 313 -19.67 3.22 1.48
N GLU A 314 -19.09 3.46 0.32
CA GLU A 314 -17.98 2.67 -0.19
C GLU A 314 -16.67 3.22 0.36
N ILE A 315 -15.96 2.43 1.17
CA ILE A 315 -14.65 2.82 1.70
C ILE A 315 -13.60 2.53 0.63
N TYR A 316 -12.85 3.57 0.26
CA TYR A 316 -11.82 3.50 -0.77
C TYR A 316 -10.43 3.26 -0.17
N SER A 317 -10.09 3.94 0.92
CA SER A 317 -8.77 3.85 1.52
C SER A 317 -8.82 3.95 3.04
N LEU A 318 -7.95 3.19 3.69
CA LEU A 318 -7.62 3.25 5.10
C LEU A 318 -6.12 3.43 5.22
N ALA A 319 -5.65 4.30 6.10
CA ALA A 319 -4.23 4.49 6.36
C ALA A 319 -3.96 4.75 7.83
N PHE A 320 -2.98 4.04 8.40
CA PHE A 320 -2.46 4.33 9.73
C PHE A 320 -1.41 5.44 9.67
N SER A 321 -1.35 6.28 10.68
CA SER A 321 -0.18 7.12 10.90
C SER A 321 1.05 6.25 11.24
N PRO A 322 2.28 6.74 11.00
CA PRO A 322 3.51 5.99 11.32
C PRO A 322 3.60 5.53 12.77
N THR A 323 3.01 6.30 13.69
CA THR A 323 2.94 5.97 15.13
C THR A 323 1.72 5.13 15.52
N ALA A 324 0.86 4.78 14.55
CA ALA A 324 -0.42 4.12 14.78
C ALA A 324 -1.36 4.82 15.78
N GLN A 325 -1.18 6.13 16.01
CA GLN A 325 -2.07 6.94 16.86
C GLN A 325 -3.30 7.43 16.12
N TRP A 326 -3.23 7.49 14.80
CA TRP A 326 -4.27 8.02 13.94
C TRP A 326 -4.62 7.07 12.81
N LEU A 327 -5.88 7.08 12.39
CA LEU A 327 -6.39 6.37 11.22
C LEU A 327 -7.12 7.34 10.31
N ALA A 328 -6.68 7.45 9.06
CA ALA A 328 -7.39 8.19 8.02
C ALA A 328 -8.27 7.24 7.19
N VAL A 329 -9.45 7.73 6.80
CA VAL A 329 -10.48 6.96 6.08
C VAL A 329 -11.07 7.82 4.98
N SER A 330 -11.05 7.37 3.73
CA SER A 330 -11.76 7.99 2.60
C SER A 330 -12.91 7.12 2.10
N SER A 331 -13.93 7.73 1.52
CA SER A 331 -15.12 7.05 0.99
C SER A 331 -15.75 7.80 -0.17
N ASP A 332 -16.72 7.17 -0.85
CA ASP A 332 -17.53 7.75 -1.92
C ASP A 332 -18.31 9.01 -1.51
N LYS A 333 -18.40 9.30 -0.19
CA LYS A 333 -19.08 10.49 0.35
C LYS A 333 -18.23 11.77 0.30
N GLY A 334 -17.09 11.74 -0.38
CA GLY A 334 -16.25 12.90 -0.55
C GLY A 334 -15.72 13.48 0.77
N THR A 335 -15.67 12.69 1.84
CA THR A 335 -15.14 13.15 3.12
C THR A 335 -14.01 12.23 3.57
N VAL A 336 -12.87 12.81 3.86
CA VAL A 336 -11.76 12.14 4.55
C VAL A 336 -11.90 12.38 6.04
N HIS A 337 -11.95 11.31 6.83
CA HIS A 337 -12.05 11.32 8.28
C HIS A 337 -10.73 10.91 8.92
N VAL A 338 -10.35 11.57 10.03
CA VAL A 338 -9.24 11.15 10.88
C VAL A 338 -9.75 10.76 12.25
N PHE A 339 -9.37 9.58 12.72
CA PHE A 339 -9.76 9.01 14.00
C PHE A 339 -8.56 8.90 14.93
N ASN A 340 -8.79 9.19 16.21
CA ASN A 340 -7.81 8.91 17.26
C ASN A 340 -7.91 7.42 17.66
N LEU A 341 -6.75 6.75 17.72
CA LEU A 341 -6.65 5.35 18.11
C LEU A 341 -6.19 5.25 19.57
N LYS A 342 -7.02 4.58 20.37
CA LYS A 342 -6.79 4.33 21.81
C LYS A 342 -6.13 2.96 21.99
N VAL A 343 -4.96 2.78 21.39
CA VAL A 343 -4.21 1.53 21.51
C VAL A 343 -3.17 1.70 22.60
N ASP A 344 -3.15 0.76 23.57
CA ASP A 344 -2.22 0.78 24.69
C ASP A 344 -0.77 0.78 24.20
N SER A 345 0.05 1.68 24.76
CA SER A 345 1.47 1.86 24.40
C SER A 345 2.28 0.57 24.55
N GLY A 346 1.88 -0.36 25.40
CA GLY A 346 2.48 -1.68 25.55
C GLY A 346 2.34 -2.58 24.32
N LEU A 347 1.25 -2.46 23.56
CA LEU A 347 1.04 -3.16 22.28
C LEU A 347 1.94 -2.62 21.16
N LEU A 348 2.34 -1.35 21.25
CA LEU A 348 3.18 -0.69 20.23
C LEU A 348 4.68 -0.90 20.47
N GLY A 349 5.09 -1.57 21.56
CA GLY A 349 6.51 -1.85 21.85
C GLY A 349 7.35 -0.60 22.13
N LEU A 350 6.71 0.51 22.50
CA LEU A 350 7.39 1.72 22.95
C LEU A 350 7.67 1.54 24.46
N ASP A 351 8.85 1.03 24.80
CA ASP A 351 9.37 1.04 26.17
C ASP A 351 9.40 2.49 26.68
N ARG A 352 8.43 2.83 27.50
CA ARG A 352 8.57 4.00 28.38
C ARG A 352 9.57 3.63 29.46
N SER A 353 10.80 4.15 29.35
CA SER A 353 11.71 4.25 30.48
C SER A 353 10.96 4.88 31.67
N HIS A 354 11.01 4.17 32.80
CA HIS A 354 10.42 4.57 34.07
C HIS A 354 10.65 6.04 34.41
N SER A 355 9.58 6.82 34.47
CA SER A 355 9.49 7.95 35.36
C SER A 355 8.40 7.64 36.38
N THR A 356 8.83 7.21 37.55
CA THR A 356 8.04 7.13 38.76
C THR A 356 7.60 8.54 39.15
N SER A 357 6.33 8.85 38.96
CA SER A 357 5.67 9.96 39.65
C SER A 357 4.58 9.39 40.53
N GLU A 358 4.79 9.57 41.83
CA GLU A 358 3.87 9.19 42.90
C GLU A 358 2.47 9.78 42.66
N ALA A 359 1.47 8.93 42.69
CA ALA A 359 0.08 9.32 42.63
C ALA A 359 -0.39 9.73 44.02
N ASN A 360 -0.71 11.01 44.20
CA ASN A 360 -1.53 11.49 45.33
C ASN A 360 -2.98 11.06 45.12
N PRO A 361 -3.67 10.57 46.14
CA PRO A 361 -5.10 10.25 46.06
C PRO A 361 -5.92 11.52 46.28
N ALA A 362 -6.48 12.04 45.21
CA ALA A 362 -7.44 13.16 45.31
C ALA A 362 -8.87 12.67 44.98
N ASN A 363 -9.70 12.69 45.97
CA ASN A 363 -11.16 12.81 46.06
C ASN A 363 -12.09 12.23 44.97
N PRO A 364 -13.10 11.45 45.35
CA PRO A 364 -14.20 11.04 44.48
C PRO A 364 -15.19 12.18 44.30
N SER A 365 -15.08 12.96 43.24
CA SER A 365 -16.08 13.94 42.88
C SER A 365 -16.94 13.46 41.71
N ALA A 366 -18.24 13.36 42.02
CA ALA A 366 -19.38 13.34 41.12
C ALA A 366 -19.42 12.22 40.08
N VAL A 367 -19.93 11.08 40.48
CA VAL A 367 -20.53 10.11 39.55
C VAL A 367 -21.67 10.80 38.83
N SER A 368 -21.43 11.25 37.59
CA SER A 368 -22.48 11.86 36.78
C SER A 368 -23.61 10.84 36.59
N SER A 369 -24.82 11.21 36.90
CA SER A 369 -26.07 10.44 36.80
C SER A 369 -26.40 9.93 35.39
N LEU A 370 -25.51 10.12 34.42
CA LEU A 370 -25.61 9.67 33.03
C LEU A 370 -25.10 8.22 32.79
N SER A 371 -24.48 7.58 33.79
CA SER A 371 -23.99 6.21 33.63
C SER A 371 -25.12 5.16 33.46
N PHE A 372 -26.30 5.44 33.97
CA PHE A 372 -27.46 4.56 33.83
C PHE A 372 -28.06 4.55 32.41
N ILE A 373 -27.81 5.58 31.59
CA ILE A 373 -28.38 5.70 30.24
C ILE A 373 -27.53 5.00 29.20
N LYS A 374 -26.27 4.65 29.49
CA LYS A 374 -25.36 3.98 28.55
C LYS A 374 -25.86 2.62 28.03
N GLY A 375 -26.74 1.93 28.76
CA GLY A 375 -27.35 0.64 28.37
C GLY A 375 -28.59 0.75 27.51
N VAL A 376 -29.26 1.93 27.50
CA VAL A 376 -30.56 2.15 26.83
C VAL A 376 -30.40 2.91 25.51
N LEU A 377 -29.32 3.69 25.38
CA LEU A 377 -29.07 4.44 24.13
C LEU A 377 -28.59 3.48 23.02
N PRO A 378 -29.10 3.65 21.79
CA PRO A 378 -28.58 2.92 20.64
C PRO A 378 -27.06 3.02 20.56
N LYS A 379 -26.37 1.95 20.15
CA LYS A 379 -24.89 1.89 19.97
C LYS A 379 -24.34 3.05 19.14
N TYR A 380 -25.18 3.71 18.38
CA TYR A 380 -24.86 4.92 17.61
C TYR A 380 -24.32 6.05 18.49
N PHE A 381 -24.92 6.30 19.66
CA PHE A 381 -24.54 7.40 20.58
C PHE A 381 -23.28 7.11 21.39
N SER A 382 -22.90 5.84 21.53
CA SER A 382 -21.68 5.40 22.21
C SER A 382 -20.48 5.22 21.26
N SER A 383 -20.66 5.48 19.95
CA SER A 383 -19.62 5.31 18.94
C SER A 383 -18.58 6.42 19.02
N GLU A 384 -17.33 6.06 18.72
CA GLU A 384 -16.23 7.01 18.56
C GLU A 384 -16.25 7.59 17.15
N TRP A 385 -16.34 8.91 17.06
CA TRP A 385 -16.40 9.66 15.81
C TRP A 385 -15.03 10.20 15.42
N SER A 386 -14.90 10.66 14.17
CA SER A 386 -13.70 11.30 13.68
C SER A 386 -13.38 12.58 14.47
N VAL A 387 -12.09 12.76 14.75
CA VAL A 387 -11.56 13.99 15.39
C VAL A 387 -11.50 15.11 14.35
N ALA A 388 -11.06 14.78 13.13
CA ALA A 388 -10.94 15.76 12.07
C ALA A 388 -11.50 15.22 10.76
N GLN A 389 -11.88 16.14 9.86
CA GLN A 389 -12.41 15.80 8.54
C GLN A 389 -12.01 16.83 7.49
N PHE A 390 -11.94 16.37 6.23
CA PHE A 390 -11.73 17.22 5.06
C PHE A 390 -12.76 16.87 3.99
N ARG A 391 -13.40 17.87 3.42
CA ARG A 391 -14.46 17.71 2.42
C ARG A 391 -13.91 17.84 1.02
N LEU A 392 -14.27 16.89 0.17
CA LEU A 392 -13.89 16.75 -1.23
C LEU A 392 -15.14 16.53 -2.09
N GLN A 393 -14.96 16.41 -3.38
CA GLN A 393 -16.05 16.09 -4.29
C GLN A 393 -16.58 14.66 -4.03
N GLU A 394 -17.90 14.53 -3.86
CA GLU A 394 -18.58 13.24 -3.70
C GLU A 394 -18.51 12.44 -5.01
N GLY A 395 -18.43 11.12 -4.89
CA GLY A 395 -18.42 10.20 -6.03
C GLY A 395 -17.05 9.97 -6.68
N LEU A 396 -16.03 10.78 -6.35
CA LEU A 396 -14.65 10.52 -6.79
C LEU A 396 -13.93 9.58 -5.83
N GLN A 397 -13.06 8.77 -6.40
CA GLN A 397 -12.22 7.88 -5.60
C GLN A 397 -10.96 8.60 -5.14
N TYR A 398 -10.74 8.57 -3.81
CA TYR A 398 -9.56 9.14 -3.17
C TYR A 398 -8.82 8.08 -2.37
N ILE A 399 -7.49 8.06 -2.45
CA ILE A 399 -6.63 7.32 -1.55
C ILE A 399 -5.93 8.28 -0.59
N VAL A 400 -5.67 7.82 0.63
CA VAL A 400 -5.11 8.65 1.71
C VAL A 400 -3.87 8.02 2.31
N ALA A 401 -2.96 8.87 2.78
CA ALA A 401 -1.81 8.49 3.59
C ALA A 401 -1.45 9.60 4.58
N PHE A 402 -0.73 9.28 5.65
CA PHE A 402 -0.15 10.32 6.51
C PHE A 402 1.16 10.81 5.92
N GLY A 403 1.33 12.14 5.91
CA GLY A 403 2.56 12.79 5.47
C GLY A 403 3.69 12.67 6.50
N HIS A 404 4.89 13.08 6.09
CA HIS A 404 6.06 13.10 7.00
C HIS A 404 5.95 14.18 8.08
N GLN A 405 5.29 15.28 7.78
CA GLN A 405 5.05 16.34 8.74
C GLN A 405 3.96 15.90 9.74
N LYS A 406 4.14 16.32 10.99
CA LYS A 406 3.21 15.96 12.07
C LYS A 406 1.78 16.42 11.74
N ASN A 407 0.82 15.56 11.98
CA ASN A 407 -0.62 15.82 11.79
C ASN A 407 -1.00 16.22 10.36
N THR A 408 -0.26 15.73 9.36
CA THR A 408 -0.61 15.97 7.95
C THR A 408 -1.12 14.70 7.28
N VAL A 409 -2.08 14.89 6.38
CA VAL A 409 -2.66 13.85 5.52
C VAL A 409 -2.46 14.25 4.07
N VAL A 410 -1.97 13.32 3.26
CA VAL A 410 -1.89 13.43 1.81
C VAL A 410 -3.07 12.68 1.21
N ILE A 411 -3.77 13.32 0.28
CA ILE A 411 -4.95 12.78 -0.38
C ILE A 411 -4.72 12.86 -1.90
N LEU A 412 -4.92 11.75 -2.58
CA LEU A 412 -4.79 11.64 -4.04
C LEU A 412 -6.13 11.24 -4.65
N GLY A 413 -6.60 12.01 -5.63
CA GLY A 413 -7.84 11.75 -6.36
C GLY A 413 -7.59 11.12 -7.72
N MET A 414 -8.52 10.27 -8.16
CA MET A 414 -8.51 9.69 -9.51
C MET A 414 -8.78 10.71 -10.63
N ASP A 415 -9.06 11.96 -10.27
CA ASP A 415 -9.12 13.13 -11.16
C ASP A 415 -7.77 13.84 -11.35
N GLY A 416 -6.70 13.30 -10.76
CA GLY A 416 -5.37 13.90 -10.77
C GLY A 416 -5.13 14.92 -9.66
N SER A 417 -6.06 15.08 -8.72
CA SER A 417 -5.89 16.01 -7.60
C SER A 417 -4.94 15.45 -6.53
N PHE A 418 -4.06 16.30 -6.05
CA PHE A 418 -3.20 16.11 -4.89
C PHE A 418 -3.53 17.16 -3.86
N TYR A 419 -3.80 16.75 -2.63
CA TYR A 419 -3.98 17.62 -1.48
C TYR A 419 -3.02 17.24 -0.37
N ARG A 420 -2.44 18.24 0.30
CA ARG A 420 -1.78 18.09 1.59
C ARG A 420 -2.57 18.91 2.60
N CYS A 421 -3.14 18.23 3.59
CA CYS A 421 -4.00 18.81 4.60
C CYS A 421 -3.41 18.61 5.99
N GLN A 422 -3.61 19.58 6.88
CA GLN A 422 -3.20 19.51 8.29
C GLN A 422 -4.42 19.49 9.18
N PHE A 423 -4.42 18.64 10.20
CA PHE A 423 -5.45 18.61 11.24
C PHE A 423 -4.90 19.02 12.61
N ASP A 424 -5.74 19.63 13.40
CA ASP A 424 -5.44 19.89 14.79
C ASP A 424 -5.82 18.67 15.63
N SER A 425 -4.83 18.10 16.31
CA SER A 425 -5.01 16.92 17.15
C SER A 425 -5.70 17.19 18.49
N ALA A 426 -5.77 18.46 18.92
CA ALA A 426 -6.36 18.88 20.19
C ALA A 426 -7.79 19.36 20.02
N THR A 427 -8.03 20.27 19.08
CA THR A 427 -9.36 20.87 18.85
C THR A 427 -10.18 20.09 17.84
N GLY A 428 -9.52 19.36 16.93
CA GLY A 428 -10.20 18.62 15.87
C GLY A 428 -10.88 19.55 14.85
N GLY A 429 -11.95 19.05 14.22
CA GLY A 429 -12.79 19.82 13.30
C GLY A 429 -12.37 19.68 11.83
N GLU A 430 -12.51 20.74 11.06
CA GLU A 430 -12.15 20.74 9.64
C GLU A 430 -10.64 20.87 9.46
N MET A 431 -10.05 20.09 8.54
CA MET A 431 -8.63 20.15 8.24
C MET A 431 -8.32 21.39 7.39
N THR A 432 -7.14 21.97 7.62
CA THR A 432 -6.62 23.07 6.80
C THR A 432 -5.90 22.51 5.58
N GLN A 433 -6.28 22.95 4.39
CA GLN A 433 -5.54 22.65 3.16
C GLN A 433 -4.23 23.45 3.13
N LEU A 434 -3.09 22.76 3.06
CA LEU A 434 -1.77 23.39 2.95
C LEU A 434 -1.37 23.56 1.49
N GLU A 435 -1.63 22.51 0.67
CA GLU A 435 -1.24 22.48 -0.74
C GLU A 435 -2.32 21.78 -1.57
N TYR A 436 -2.40 22.23 -2.83
CA TYR A 436 -3.21 21.60 -3.88
C TYR A 436 -2.48 21.66 -5.20
N TYR A 437 -2.44 20.51 -5.89
CA TYR A 437 -1.92 20.41 -7.26
C TYR A 437 -2.82 19.50 -8.10
N ASN A 438 -2.82 19.67 -9.42
CA ASN A 438 -3.37 18.70 -10.35
C ASN A 438 -2.21 18.11 -11.16
N PHE A 439 -1.81 16.86 -10.86
CA PHE A 439 -0.62 16.23 -11.45
C PHE A 439 -0.85 15.65 -12.87
N LEU A 440 -2.07 15.69 -13.39
CA LEU A 440 -2.37 15.30 -14.77
C LEU A 440 -2.29 16.49 -15.73
N LYS A 441 -2.53 17.68 -15.23
CA LYS A 441 -2.41 18.91 -16.04
C LYS A 441 -0.94 19.31 -16.13
N PRO A 442 -0.46 19.76 -17.33
CA PRO A 442 0.84 20.41 -17.38
C PRO A 442 0.82 21.62 -16.44
N GLU A 443 1.91 21.84 -15.69
CA GLU A 443 2.08 23.10 -14.98
C GLU A 443 2.05 24.21 -16.05
N GLU A 444 1.05 25.08 -15.96
CA GLU A 444 1.10 26.35 -16.69
C GLU A 444 2.27 27.11 -16.07
N THR A 445 3.39 27.14 -16.79
CA THR A 445 4.53 27.98 -16.43
C THR A 445 4.06 29.43 -16.54
N PHE A 446 3.80 30.04 -15.36
CA PHE A 446 3.60 31.49 -15.23
C PHE A 446 4.94 32.21 -15.28
#